data_f86d27a86df340f16bd78c552222443e
#
_entry.id   f86d27a86df340f16bd78c552222443e
#
_cell.length_a   1.000
_cell.length_b   1.000
_cell.length_c   1.000
_cell.angle_alpha   90.00
_cell.angle_beta   90.00
_cell.angle_gamma   90.00
#
_symmetry.space_group_name_H-M   'P 1'
#
loop_
_entity.id
_entity.type
_entity.pdbx_description
1 polymer ?
#
loop_
_entity_poly.entity_id
_entity_poly.type
_entity_poly.pdbx_seq_one_letter_code
_entity_poly.pdbx_strand_id
1 'polypeptide(L)'
;MSEASAITSVDGIDRGERPVTEVAVGVLIRRGADGSEGDFLLTSRPAGKVYAGYWEFPGGKFEPGETVDQALRRELHEELGITIGTVHPWRQELFDYPHARVRLHFCKVFDWTGDFEMREAQQMVWSGLPVQLGPVLPGTLPVLRWFAQERRLAGPLTAAGDS
;
A
#
# COMPACT_ATOMS: atom_id res chain seq x y z
N MET A 1 -26.73 -2.22 -3.98
CA MET A 1 -26.32 -1.37 -4.23
C MET A 1 -25.80 -1.05 -4.64
N SER A 2 -26.00 -1.47 -4.51
CA SER A 2 -25.54 -0.65 -4.78
C SER A 2 -25.38 -0.33 -5.54
N GLU A 3 -25.70 -0.55 -5.57
CA GLU A 3 -25.52 0.28 -6.17
C GLU A 3 -25.33 0.90 -6.64
N ALA A 4 -25.80 0.58 -6.54
CA ALA A 4 -25.69 1.57 -6.90
C ALA A 4 -25.43 1.97 -7.36
N SER A 5 -25.69 1.78 -7.33
CA SER A 5 -25.45 2.70 -7.63
C SER A 5 -25.20 3.14 -8.15
N ALA A 6 -25.56 2.80 -8.21
CA ALA A 6 -25.24 3.68 -8.54
C ALA A 6 -25.21 4.30 -9.03
N ILE A 7 -25.76 4.36 -9.03
CA ILE A 7 -25.65 5.38 -9.35
C ILE A 7 -25.56 6.05 -9.74
N THR A 8 -26.14 5.86 -9.73
CA THR A 8 -26.05 6.96 -9.97
C THR A 8 -26.17 7.70 -10.23
N SER A 9 -26.52 7.41 -10.07
CA SER A 9 -26.58 8.58 -10.20
C SER A 9 -26.92 9.06 -10.64
N VAL A 10 -27.45 8.75 -10.76
CA VAL A 10 -27.67 9.63 -11.07
C VAL A 10 -27.92 10.12 -11.51
N ASP A 11 -28.18 10.12 -11.45
CA ASP A 11 -28.31 10.68 -11.89
C ASP A 11 -28.16 10.60 -12.07
N GLY A 12 -28.13 9.79 -11.85
CA GLY A 12 -27.73 9.89 -11.71
C GLY A 12 -27.55 9.32 -11.87
N ILE A 13 -27.82 8.90 -11.95
CA ILE A 13 -27.63 8.57 -12.21
C ILE A 13 -27.18 8.21 -12.44
N ASP A 14 -27.12 7.55 -12.16
CA ASP A 14 -26.57 7.23 -12.38
C ASP A 14 -26.08 7.39 -12.62
N ARG A 15 -25.88 7.30 -12.46
CA ARG A 15 -25.29 7.33 -12.91
C ARG A 15 -24.31 6.84 -12.85
N GLY A 16 -24.21 6.77 -12.70
CA GLY A 16 -23.27 5.80 -12.93
C GLY A 16 -21.98 5.77 -12.18
N GLU A 17 -21.99 6.08 -10.95
CA GLU A 17 -20.81 5.94 -10.10
C GLU A 17 -20.62 4.49 -9.73
N ARG A 18 -19.40 3.96 -9.95
CA ARG A 18 -19.06 2.61 -9.54
C ARG A 18 -18.67 2.61 -8.06
N PRO A 19 -18.93 1.51 -7.35
CA PRO A 19 -18.47 1.39 -5.97
C PRO A 19 -16.95 1.54 -5.88
N VAL A 20 -16.49 2.10 -4.78
CA VAL A 20 -15.06 2.26 -4.53
C VAL A 20 -14.61 1.18 -3.56
N THR A 21 -13.59 0.42 -3.94
CA THR A 21 -12.95 -0.54 -3.05
C THR A 21 -11.92 0.21 -2.20
N GLU A 22 -12.05 0.12 -0.90
CA GLU A 22 -11.12 0.76 0.03
C GLU A 22 -10.01 -0.22 0.37
N VAL A 23 -8.76 0.24 0.31
CA VAL A 23 -7.58 -0.60 0.57
C VAL A 23 -6.65 0.15 1.52
N ALA A 24 -6.25 -0.51 2.60
CA ALA A 24 -5.27 0.02 3.53
C ALA A 24 -3.88 -0.46 3.13
N VAL A 25 -2.92 0.46 3.04
CA VAL A 25 -1.55 0.14 2.64
C VAL A 25 -0.61 0.58 3.76
N GLY A 26 0.21 -0.35 4.23
CA GLY A 26 1.15 -0.11 5.31
C GLY A 26 2.53 0.24 4.78
N VAL A 27 2.99 1.43 5.12
CA VAL A 27 4.35 1.88 4.80
C VAL A 27 5.13 1.82 6.11
N LEU A 28 5.73 0.65 6.36
CA LEU A 28 6.52 0.42 7.57
C LEU A 28 7.90 0.98 7.33
N ILE A 29 8.36 1.82 8.25
CA ILE A 29 9.63 2.54 8.09
C ILE A 29 10.48 2.33 9.34
N ARG A 30 11.73 1.91 9.14
CA ARG A 30 12.71 1.85 10.22
C ARG A 30 13.30 3.25 10.42
N ARG A 31 13.41 3.67 11.67
CA ARG A 31 14.05 4.95 11.97
C ARG A 31 15.54 4.77 12.16
N GLY A 32 16.30 5.76 11.72
CA GLY A 32 17.72 5.82 12.02
C GLY A 32 17.97 6.19 13.47
N ALA A 33 19.23 6.11 13.88
CA ALA A 33 19.63 6.46 15.25
C ALA A 33 19.26 7.90 15.59
N ASP A 34 19.24 8.79 14.62
CA ASP A 34 18.89 10.20 14.81
C ASP A 34 17.38 10.45 14.71
N GLY A 35 16.58 9.40 14.60
CA GLY A 35 15.12 9.51 14.49
C GLY A 35 14.61 9.77 13.08
N SER A 36 15.50 9.92 12.10
CA SER A 36 15.09 10.14 10.72
C SER A 36 14.48 8.87 10.12
N GLU A 37 13.67 9.05 9.07
CA GLU A 37 13.11 7.94 8.36
C GLU A 37 14.19 7.22 7.56
N GLY A 38 14.25 5.91 7.73
CA GLY A 38 15.19 5.06 7.01
C GLY A 38 14.47 4.21 5.98
N ASP A 39 14.86 2.93 5.90
CA ASP A 39 14.32 2.01 4.92
C ASP A 39 12.85 1.70 5.18
N PHE A 40 12.14 1.42 4.11
CA PHE A 40 10.74 1.00 4.16
C PHE A 40 10.62 -0.47 3.73
N LEU A 41 9.55 -1.11 4.17
CA LEU A 41 9.32 -2.54 3.91
C LEU A 41 8.54 -2.73 2.63
N LEU A 42 9.07 -3.59 1.75
CA LEU A 42 8.34 -4.08 0.58
C LEU A 42 8.19 -5.59 0.70
N THR A 43 7.08 -6.10 0.17
CA THR A 43 6.83 -7.54 0.09
C THR A 43 6.53 -7.91 -1.36
N SER A 44 6.83 -9.16 -1.72
CA SER A 44 6.52 -9.63 -3.07
C SER A 44 5.12 -10.21 -3.09
N ARG A 45 4.44 -10.04 -4.21
CA ARG A 45 3.10 -10.64 -4.36
C ARG A 45 3.23 -12.15 -4.43
N PRO A 46 2.38 -12.89 -3.68
CA PRO A 46 2.50 -14.35 -3.64
C PRO A 46 2.20 -15.01 -4.97
N ALA A 47 2.66 -16.24 -5.12
CA ALA A 47 2.36 -17.06 -6.28
C ALA A 47 0.83 -17.23 -6.39
N GLY A 48 0.34 -17.29 -7.62
CA GLY A 48 -1.09 -17.45 -7.88
C GLY A 48 -1.87 -16.15 -7.96
N LYS A 49 -1.27 -15.03 -7.57
CA LYS A 49 -1.90 -13.72 -7.69
C LYS A 49 -1.48 -13.05 -8.99
N VAL A 50 -2.30 -12.11 -9.45
CA VAL A 50 -1.92 -11.26 -10.58
C VAL A 50 -0.66 -10.51 -10.20
N TYR A 51 0.30 -10.42 -11.12
CA TYR A 51 1.59 -9.78 -10.88
C TYR A 51 2.41 -10.50 -9.80
N ALA A 52 2.29 -11.84 -9.71
CA ALA A 52 3.08 -12.63 -8.76
C ALA A 52 4.57 -12.27 -8.90
N GLY A 53 5.23 -12.09 -7.76
CA GLY A 53 6.65 -11.73 -7.71
C GLY A 53 6.94 -10.24 -7.80
N TYR A 54 5.97 -9.41 -8.16
CA TYR A 54 6.14 -7.95 -8.13
C TYR A 54 6.21 -7.47 -6.68
N TRP A 55 6.98 -6.42 -6.45
CA TRP A 55 7.17 -5.85 -5.12
C TRP A 55 6.20 -4.71 -4.86
N GLU A 56 5.69 -4.65 -3.64
CA GLU A 56 4.67 -3.69 -3.24
C GLU A 56 4.74 -3.43 -1.74
N PHE A 57 4.04 -2.40 -1.29
CA PHE A 57 3.81 -2.20 0.14
C PHE A 57 2.69 -3.13 0.58
N PRO A 58 2.83 -3.75 1.78
CA PRO A 58 1.82 -4.69 2.27
C PRO A 58 0.52 -4.00 2.67
N GLY A 59 -0.56 -4.74 2.63
CA GLY A 59 -1.88 -4.24 3.02
C GLY A 59 -2.98 -5.03 2.34
N GLY A 60 -4.20 -4.52 2.42
CA GLY A 60 -5.32 -5.19 1.79
C GLY A 60 -6.63 -4.44 1.94
N LYS A 61 -7.68 -5.06 1.45
CA LYS A 61 -9.02 -4.47 1.40
C LYS A 61 -9.62 -4.35 2.80
N PHE A 62 -10.40 -3.29 3.00
CA PHE A 62 -11.22 -3.15 4.20
C PHE A 62 -12.28 -4.25 4.20
N GLU A 63 -12.62 -4.73 5.39
CA GLU A 63 -13.84 -5.50 5.60
C GLU A 63 -14.97 -4.53 5.96
N PRO A 64 -16.21 -4.97 5.80
CA PRO A 64 -17.35 -4.07 6.10
C PRO A 64 -17.26 -3.49 7.51
N GLY A 65 -17.42 -2.18 7.61
CA GLY A 65 -17.43 -1.48 8.90
C GLY A 65 -16.06 -1.16 9.45
N GLU A 66 -14.98 -1.57 8.80
CA GLU A 66 -13.64 -1.25 9.30
C GLU A 66 -13.24 0.18 9.00
N THR A 67 -12.52 0.78 9.94
CA THR A 67 -11.76 2.00 9.69
C THR A 67 -10.44 1.63 9.01
N VAL A 68 -9.74 2.62 8.50
CA VAL A 68 -8.42 2.39 7.89
C VAL A 68 -7.45 1.77 8.90
N ASP A 69 -7.48 2.25 10.14
CA ASP A 69 -6.63 1.74 11.23
C ASP A 69 -6.92 0.27 11.49
N GLN A 70 -8.21 -0.08 11.61
CA GLN A 70 -8.62 -1.46 11.87
C GLN A 70 -8.24 -2.38 10.72
N ALA A 71 -8.46 -1.94 9.48
CA ALA A 71 -8.14 -2.74 8.32
C ALA A 71 -6.64 -3.01 8.23
N LEU A 72 -5.83 -1.96 8.46
CA LEU A 72 -4.38 -2.12 8.37
C LEU A 72 -3.85 -3.05 9.45
N ARG A 73 -4.32 -2.89 10.69
CA ARG A 73 -3.90 -3.77 11.80
C ARG A 73 -4.22 -5.22 11.49
N ARG A 74 -5.41 -5.48 11.01
CA ARG A 74 -5.83 -6.84 10.68
C ARG A 74 -5.01 -7.41 9.52
N GLU A 75 -4.85 -6.63 8.45
CA GLU A 75 -4.13 -7.11 7.27
C GLU A 75 -2.67 -7.42 7.58
N LEU A 76 -1.99 -6.56 8.30
CA LEU A 76 -0.58 -6.79 8.60
C LEU A 76 -0.39 -7.92 9.60
N HIS A 77 -1.35 -8.11 10.50
CA HIS A 77 -1.33 -9.29 11.38
C HIS A 77 -1.52 -10.57 10.57
N GLU A 78 -2.48 -10.57 9.65
CA GLU A 78 -2.77 -11.76 8.83
C GLU A 78 -1.61 -12.10 7.90
N GLU A 79 -1.02 -11.09 7.27
CA GLU A 79 0.01 -11.32 6.26
C GLU A 79 1.40 -11.50 6.82
N LEU A 80 1.73 -10.76 7.87
CA LEU A 80 3.10 -10.64 8.37
C LEU A 80 3.28 -11.11 9.81
N GLY A 81 2.20 -11.39 10.51
CA GLY A 81 2.26 -11.88 11.89
C GLY A 81 2.63 -10.83 12.92
N ILE A 82 2.66 -9.55 12.55
CA ILE A 82 3.06 -8.48 13.47
C ILE A 82 1.85 -7.73 14.01
N THR A 83 2.05 -7.07 15.15
CA THR A 83 1.08 -6.15 15.73
C THR A 83 1.66 -4.75 15.63
N ILE A 84 1.02 -3.91 14.82
CA ILE A 84 1.55 -2.57 14.58
C ILE A 84 1.13 -1.61 15.69
N GLY A 85 1.96 -0.60 15.89
CA GLY A 85 1.69 0.49 16.82
C GLY A 85 0.83 1.56 16.20
N THR A 86 1.24 2.83 16.35
CA THR A 86 0.46 3.96 15.85
C THR A 86 0.43 3.97 14.32
N VAL A 87 -0.75 4.19 13.78
CA VAL A 87 -0.96 4.32 12.34
C VAL A 87 -1.04 5.80 12.01
N HIS A 88 -0.16 6.28 11.13
CA HIS A 88 -0.10 7.69 10.73
C HIS A 88 -0.63 7.83 9.31
N PRO A 89 -1.85 8.32 9.12
CA PRO A 89 -2.33 8.58 7.76
C PRO A 89 -1.38 9.52 7.03
N TRP A 90 -1.06 9.17 5.80
CA TRP A 90 -0.09 9.93 5.02
C TRP A 90 -0.72 10.49 3.76
N ARG A 91 -1.21 9.61 2.88
CA ARG A 91 -1.80 10.02 1.60
C ARG A 91 -2.92 9.08 1.20
N GLN A 92 -3.80 9.57 0.33
CA GLN A 92 -4.81 8.76 -0.34
C GLN A 92 -4.68 8.97 -1.84
N GLU A 93 -4.97 7.91 -2.61
CA GLU A 93 -5.02 7.97 -4.07
C GLU A 93 -6.22 7.16 -4.55
N LEU A 94 -6.99 7.75 -5.45
CA LEU A 94 -8.10 7.05 -6.09
C LEU A 94 -7.65 6.64 -7.48
N PHE A 95 -7.72 5.34 -7.75
CA PHE A 95 -7.40 4.78 -9.05
C PHE A 95 -8.70 4.31 -9.71
N ASP A 96 -8.94 4.78 -10.92
CA ASP A 96 -10.17 4.48 -11.64
C ASP A 96 -9.82 3.61 -12.84
N TYR A 97 -9.93 2.30 -12.65
CA TYR A 97 -9.66 1.30 -13.68
C TYR A 97 -10.96 0.98 -14.41
N PRO A 98 -10.89 0.44 -15.64
CA PRO A 98 -12.11 0.02 -16.34
C PRO A 98 -12.96 -0.98 -15.55
N HIS A 99 -12.30 -1.85 -14.76
CA HIS A 99 -12.99 -2.93 -14.04
C HIS A 99 -13.28 -2.59 -12.58
N ALA A 100 -12.68 -1.51 -12.03
CA ALA A 100 -12.82 -1.22 -10.59
C ALA A 100 -12.31 0.18 -10.28
N ARG A 101 -12.89 0.77 -9.23
CA ARG A 101 -12.36 1.98 -8.62
C ARG A 101 -11.78 1.59 -7.26
N VAL A 102 -10.54 2.00 -7.00
CA VAL A 102 -9.82 1.60 -5.80
C VAL A 102 -9.26 2.85 -5.12
N ARG A 103 -9.57 3.02 -3.84
CA ARG A 103 -8.94 4.07 -3.04
C ARG A 103 -7.90 3.44 -2.15
N LEU A 104 -6.65 3.85 -2.33
CA LEU A 104 -5.54 3.38 -1.52
C LEU A 104 -5.28 4.40 -0.41
N HIS A 105 -5.26 3.90 0.82
CA HIS A 105 -4.96 4.71 2.01
C HIS A 105 -3.56 4.34 2.47
N PHE A 106 -2.59 5.20 2.18
CA PHE A 106 -1.19 4.97 2.57
C PHE A 106 -0.96 5.51 3.97
N CYS A 107 -0.51 4.64 4.85
CA CYS A 107 -0.27 5.00 6.25
C CYS A 107 1.15 4.63 6.63
N LYS A 108 1.87 5.55 7.27
CA LYS A 108 3.21 5.28 7.80
C LYS A 108 3.09 4.62 9.16
N VAL A 109 3.94 3.64 9.40
CA VAL A 109 4.01 2.91 10.67
C VAL A 109 5.48 2.80 11.05
N PHE A 110 5.82 3.23 12.27
CA PHE A 110 7.21 3.26 12.71
C PHE A 110 7.50 2.27 13.82
N ASP A 111 6.48 1.66 14.42
CA ASP A 111 6.68 0.73 15.53
C ASP A 111 5.71 -0.45 15.43
N TRP A 112 6.21 -1.60 15.79
CA TRP A 112 5.46 -2.85 15.77
C TRP A 112 6.12 -3.83 16.73
N THR A 113 5.39 -4.88 17.09
CA THR A 113 5.90 -5.97 17.92
C THR A 113 5.66 -7.29 17.19
N GLY A 114 6.42 -8.31 17.59
CA GLY A 114 6.36 -9.64 16.99
C GLY A 114 7.40 -9.82 15.90
N ASP A 115 7.60 -11.07 15.54
CA ASP A 115 8.54 -11.42 14.47
C ASP A 115 7.80 -11.51 13.15
N PHE A 116 8.44 -11.07 12.08
CA PHE A 116 7.85 -11.17 10.76
C PHE A 116 7.72 -12.63 10.34
N GLU A 117 6.51 -13.00 9.94
CA GLU A 117 6.20 -14.32 9.39
C GLU A 117 5.54 -14.10 8.04
N MET A 118 6.16 -14.63 6.99
CA MET A 118 5.62 -14.48 5.65
C MET A 118 4.51 -15.50 5.43
N ARG A 119 3.33 -15.18 5.93
CA ARG A 119 2.21 -16.13 6.05
C ARG A 119 1.59 -16.51 4.72
N GLU A 120 1.92 -15.77 3.65
CA GLU A 120 1.46 -16.07 2.30
C GLU A 120 2.62 -16.56 1.42
N ALA A 121 3.73 -16.98 2.05
CA ALA A 121 4.94 -17.43 1.36
C ALA A 121 5.53 -16.35 0.45
N GLN A 122 5.24 -15.09 0.73
CA GLN A 122 5.85 -13.95 0.03
C GLN A 122 7.24 -13.70 0.60
N GLN A 123 8.01 -12.89 -0.10
CA GLN A 123 9.32 -12.45 0.38
C GLN A 123 9.22 -11.03 0.89
N MET A 124 10.18 -10.61 1.73
CA MET A 124 10.23 -9.24 2.23
C MET A 124 11.63 -8.67 2.04
N VAL A 125 11.69 -7.35 1.92
CA VAL A 125 12.95 -6.63 1.86
C VAL A 125 12.78 -5.24 2.48
N TRP A 126 13.81 -4.79 3.17
CA TRP A 126 13.91 -3.38 3.60
C TRP A 126 14.66 -2.65 2.51
N SER A 127 14.10 -1.54 2.05
CA SER A 127 14.60 -0.84 0.88
C SER A 127 14.67 0.66 1.11
N GLY A 128 15.62 1.29 0.46
CA GLY A 128 15.65 2.74 0.29
C GLY A 128 15.43 3.07 -1.19
N LEU A 129 15.80 4.28 -1.58
CA LEU A 129 15.76 4.70 -2.97
C LEU A 129 17.18 4.74 -3.55
N PRO A 130 17.38 4.27 -4.76
CA PRO A 130 16.42 3.56 -5.61
C PRO A 130 16.15 2.15 -5.11
N VAL A 131 14.96 1.63 -5.42
CA VAL A 131 14.64 0.24 -5.10
C VAL A 131 15.44 -0.67 -6.01
N GLN A 132 16.20 -1.60 -5.41
CA GLN A 132 17.10 -2.47 -6.17
C GLN A 132 16.40 -3.68 -6.76
N LEU A 133 15.33 -4.13 -6.12
CA LEU A 133 14.58 -5.28 -6.59
C LEU A 133 13.47 -4.83 -7.52
N GLY A 134 13.09 -5.69 -8.41
CA GLY A 134 12.00 -5.39 -9.34
C GLY A 134 11.45 -6.66 -9.94
N PRO A 135 10.37 -6.52 -10.70
CA PRO A 135 9.65 -5.27 -10.94
C PRO A 135 8.84 -4.84 -9.74
N VAL A 136 8.50 -3.56 -9.66
CA VAL A 136 7.61 -3.05 -8.65
C VAL A 136 6.20 -2.89 -9.24
N LEU A 137 5.20 -3.09 -8.41
CA LEU A 137 3.82 -2.91 -8.85
C LEU A 137 3.61 -1.44 -9.23
N PRO A 138 2.89 -1.15 -10.33
CA PRO A 138 2.73 0.25 -10.76
C PRO A 138 2.16 1.17 -9.68
N GLY A 139 1.27 0.68 -8.83
CA GLY A 139 0.73 1.49 -7.73
C GLY A 139 1.75 1.84 -6.66
N THR A 140 2.93 1.22 -6.69
CA THR A 140 4.03 1.52 -5.76
C THR A 140 4.79 2.77 -6.21
N LEU A 141 4.83 3.06 -7.50
CA LEU A 141 5.65 4.15 -8.03
C LEU A 141 5.28 5.53 -7.46
N PRO A 142 3.99 5.90 -7.32
CA PRO A 142 3.67 7.19 -6.70
C PRO A 142 4.25 7.33 -5.29
N VAL A 143 4.23 6.25 -4.51
CA VAL A 143 4.77 6.28 -3.14
C VAL A 143 6.26 6.55 -3.17
N LEU A 144 6.99 5.92 -4.08
CA LEU A 144 8.43 6.15 -4.21
C LEU A 144 8.71 7.61 -4.61
N ARG A 145 7.88 8.19 -5.48
CA ARG A 145 8.01 9.61 -5.83
C ARG A 145 7.78 10.51 -4.62
N TRP A 146 6.79 10.20 -3.79
CA TRP A 146 6.52 10.98 -2.57
C TRP A 146 7.72 10.92 -1.63
N PHE A 147 8.32 9.75 -1.46
CA PHE A 147 9.53 9.62 -0.64
C PHE A 147 10.67 10.45 -1.21
N ALA A 148 10.88 10.38 -2.52
CA ALA A 148 11.94 11.16 -3.16
C ALA A 148 11.74 12.65 -2.92
N GLN A 149 10.51 13.13 -3.05
CA GLN A 149 10.20 14.54 -2.81
C GLN A 149 10.43 14.92 -1.37
N GLU A 150 9.93 14.14 -0.42
CA GLU A 150 10.07 14.44 1.00
C GLU A 150 11.52 14.38 1.45
N ARG A 151 12.29 13.45 0.90
CA ARG A 151 13.70 13.25 1.27
C ARG A 151 14.64 14.08 0.43
N ARG A 152 14.12 14.83 -0.54
CA ARG A 152 14.89 15.69 -1.44
C ARG A 152 15.98 14.91 -2.16
N LEU A 153 15.58 13.76 -2.72
CA LEU A 153 16.49 12.89 -3.46
C LEU A 153 16.23 13.05 -4.95
N ALA A 154 17.31 13.20 -5.71
CA ALA A 154 17.26 13.15 -7.17
C ALA A 154 17.62 11.74 -7.63
N GLY A 155 17.39 11.45 -8.91
CA GLY A 155 17.78 10.19 -9.50
C GLY A 155 16.60 9.24 -9.68
N PRO A 156 16.87 8.02 -10.14
CA PRO A 156 15.80 7.09 -10.45
C PRO A 156 15.15 6.55 -9.18
N LEU A 157 13.89 6.12 -9.31
CA LEU A 157 13.13 5.54 -8.20
C LEU A 157 13.46 4.07 -8.04
N THR A 158 13.80 3.40 -9.13
CA THR A 158 14.18 1.98 -9.12
C THR A 158 15.49 1.81 -9.87
N ALA A 159 16.17 0.69 -9.60
CA ALA A 159 17.45 0.40 -10.27
C ALA A 159 17.30 0.23 -11.78
N ALA A 160 16.11 -0.20 -12.23
CA ALA A 160 15.81 -0.33 -13.65
C ALA A 160 15.40 0.99 -14.29
N GLY A 161 15.37 2.06 -13.49
CA GLY A 161 14.85 3.34 -13.93
C GLY A 161 13.36 3.42 -13.63
N ASP A 162 12.87 4.61 -13.40
CA ASP A 162 11.46 4.79 -13.17
C ASP A 162 10.78 5.27 -14.45
N SER A 163 9.55 5.14 -14.48
CA SER A 163 8.78 5.64 -15.61
C SER A 163 7.95 6.83 -15.21
#